data_c7779a2173a6a7c4b6abda50bae0b548
#
_entry.id   c7779a2173a6a7c4b6abda50bae0b548
#
_cell.length_a   1.000
_cell.length_b   1.000
_cell.length_c   1.000
_cell.angle_alpha   90.00
_cell.angle_beta   90.00
_cell.angle_gamma   90.00
#
_symmetry.space_group_name_H-M   'P 1'
#
loop_
_entity.id
_entity.type
_entity.pdbx_description
1 polymer ?
#
loop_
_entity_poly.entity_id
_entity_poly.type
_entity_poly.pdbx_seq_one_letter_code
_entity_poly.pdbx_strand_id
1 'polypeptide(L)'
;MKNYYIDLGSSTIKVYCYKNELELLEEHSIYFKNDFDVEKGISKNNLKELCDYFKEIKSKYDLKYYNTNIFVTGIFRNLIQERKQELVKLFNDKFDLILNIISHGIENYYLAKAMKNDYNNKKVLIINMGGKTTELVTFVGTKITDTKNLTTGVADLLNKFDKVNEKYSGNSVE
;
A
#
# COMPACT_ATOMS: atom_id res chain seq x y z
N MET A 1 10.28 15.25 -16.88
CA MET A 1 10.97 14.29 -15.97
C MET A 1 9.97 13.23 -15.58
N LYS A 2 10.34 11.96 -15.53
CA LYS A 2 9.46 10.89 -15.04
C LYS A 2 9.57 10.82 -13.52
N ASN A 3 8.42 10.74 -12.84
CA ASN A 3 8.37 10.49 -11.40
C ASN A 3 7.72 9.13 -11.16
N TYR A 4 8.30 8.35 -10.28
CA TYR A 4 7.80 7.04 -9.92
C TYR A 4 7.18 7.07 -8.54
N TYR A 5 6.06 6.37 -8.40
CA TYR A 5 5.35 6.19 -7.15
C TYR A 5 5.18 4.71 -6.92
N ILE A 6 5.62 4.23 -5.77
CA ILE A 6 5.54 2.82 -5.41
C ILE A 6 4.69 2.70 -4.16
N ASP A 7 3.62 1.93 -4.26
CA ASP A 7 2.79 1.53 -3.13
C ASP A 7 3.21 0.13 -2.67
N LEU A 8 3.84 0.06 -1.50
CA LEU A 8 4.26 -1.17 -0.85
C LEU A 8 3.24 -1.53 0.23
N GLY A 9 2.27 -2.34 -0.15
CA GLY A 9 1.21 -2.83 0.74
C GLY A 9 1.52 -4.15 1.44
N SER A 10 0.54 -4.68 2.15
CA SER A 10 0.67 -5.93 2.93
C SER A 10 0.85 -7.19 2.08
N SER A 11 0.46 -7.15 0.82
CA SER A 11 0.47 -8.33 -0.07
C SER A 11 0.79 -7.99 -1.51
N THR A 12 0.84 -6.71 -1.86
CA THR A 12 0.99 -6.26 -3.23
C THR A 12 1.87 -5.02 -3.27
N ILE A 13 2.75 -4.97 -4.26
CA ILE A 13 3.58 -3.82 -4.60
C ILE A 13 3.11 -3.31 -5.95
N LYS A 14 2.76 -2.02 -6.03
CA LYS A 14 2.35 -1.38 -7.27
C LYS A 14 3.33 -0.30 -7.65
N VAL A 15 3.77 -0.30 -8.90
CA VAL A 15 4.70 0.69 -9.45
C VAL A 15 3.97 1.54 -10.45
N TYR A 16 3.93 2.84 -10.20
CA TYR A 16 3.33 3.83 -11.07
C TYR A 16 4.38 4.78 -11.63
N CYS A 17 4.16 5.25 -12.84
CA CYS A 17 4.89 6.35 -13.45
C CYS A 17 3.95 7.54 -13.67
N TYR A 18 4.42 8.73 -13.34
CA TYR A 18 3.75 9.97 -13.67
C TYR A 18 4.63 10.79 -14.62
N LYS A 19 4.11 11.09 -15.79
CA LYS A 19 4.70 12.02 -16.76
C LYS A 19 3.71 13.13 -17.09
N ASN A 20 2.56 12.81 -17.63
CA ASN A 20 1.41 13.70 -17.89
C ASN A 20 0.18 13.17 -17.14
N GLU A 21 0.09 11.87 -17.01
CA GLU A 21 -0.92 11.13 -16.27
C GLU A 21 -0.26 10.02 -15.44
N LEU A 22 -1.00 9.46 -14.50
CA LEU A 22 -0.53 8.37 -13.66
C LEU A 22 -0.81 7.04 -14.36
N GLU A 23 0.23 6.28 -14.65
CA GLU A 23 0.18 4.98 -15.32
C GLU A 23 0.67 3.89 -14.37
N LEU A 24 -0.09 2.79 -14.22
CA LEU A 24 0.36 1.59 -13.54
C LEU A 24 1.30 0.81 -14.47
N LEU A 25 2.57 0.68 -14.07
CA LEU A 25 3.57 -0.05 -14.83
C LEU A 25 3.64 -1.53 -14.48
N GLU A 26 3.57 -1.83 -13.18
CA GLU A 26 3.71 -3.19 -12.64
C GLU A 26 2.92 -3.38 -11.36
N GLU A 27 2.51 -4.61 -11.16
CA GLU A 27 1.98 -5.12 -9.90
C GLU A 27 2.67 -6.44 -9.57
N HIS A 28 3.22 -6.55 -8.36
CA HIS A 28 3.92 -7.74 -7.87
C HIS A 28 3.37 -8.14 -6.50
N SER A 29 3.13 -9.44 -6.31
CA SER A 29 2.55 -9.96 -5.07
C SER A 29 3.62 -10.63 -4.22
N ILE A 30 3.79 -10.14 -2.99
CA ILE A 30 4.57 -10.80 -1.94
C ILE A 30 3.67 -10.90 -0.70
N TYR A 31 3.41 -12.12 -0.24
CA TYR A 31 2.47 -12.36 0.85
C TYR A 31 3.11 -12.15 2.22
N PHE A 32 3.57 -10.91 2.51
CA PHE A 32 4.23 -10.53 3.76
C PHE A 32 3.45 -10.94 5.01
N LYS A 33 2.12 -10.91 4.93
CA LYS A 33 1.23 -11.19 6.06
C LYS A 33 1.29 -12.62 6.58
N ASN A 34 1.78 -13.58 5.79
CA ASN A 34 1.75 -15.00 6.15
C ASN A 34 2.73 -15.32 7.28
N ASP A 35 3.82 -14.57 7.36
CA ASP A 35 4.91 -14.75 8.32
C ASP A 35 5.38 -13.41 8.92
N PHE A 36 4.47 -12.44 8.96
CA PHE A 36 4.69 -11.14 9.60
C PHE A 36 4.61 -11.26 11.12
N ASP A 37 5.58 -10.67 11.78
CA ASP A 37 5.61 -10.51 13.22
C ASP A 37 5.97 -9.06 13.57
N VAL A 38 5.25 -8.47 14.54
CA VAL A 38 5.40 -7.05 14.90
C VAL A 38 6.81 -6.75 15.43
N GLU A 39 7.40 -7.69 16.15
CA GLU A 39 8.73 -7.55 16.79
C GLU A 39 9.88 -8.06 15.91
N LYS A 40 9.63 -9.13 15.13
CA LYS A 40 10.65 -9.75 14.28
C LYS A 40 10.68 -9.18 12.86
N GLY A 41 9.58 -8.54 12.45
CA GLY A 41 9.44 -7.99 11.09
C GLY A 41 8.87 -8.99 10.09
N ILE A 42 9.29 -8.85 8.83
CA ILE A 42 8.99 -9.79 7.75
C ILE A 42 10.04 -10.91 7.72
N SER A 43 9.64 -12.08 7.24
CA SER A 43 10.56 -13.22 7.15
C SER A 43 11.78 -12.93 6.24
N LYS A 44 12.84 -13.70 6.46
CA LYS A 44 14.05 -13.60 5.62
C LYS A 44 13.75 -13.90 4.15
N ASN A 45 12.82 -14.82 3.86
CA ASN A 45 12.43 -15.17 2.50
C ASN A 45 11.70 -14.01 1.83
N ASN A 46 10.69 -13.44 2.50
CA ASN A 46 9.95 -12.28 1.99
C ASN A 46 10.84 -11.04 1.85
N LEU A 47 11.79 -10.85 2.79
CA LEU A 47 12.76 -9.75 2.69
C LEU A 47 13.70 -9.94 1.50
N LYS A 48 14.13 -11.17 1.24
CA LYS A 48 14.96 -11.49 0.07
C LYS A 48 14.20 -11.23 -1.21
N GLU A 49 12.96 -11.74 -1.33
CA GLU A 49 12.10 -11.54 -2.50
C GLU A 49 11.83 -10.05 -2.75
N LEU A 50 11.53 -9.28 -1.70
CA LEU A 50 11.37 -7.83 -1.77
C LEU A 50 12.64 -7.14 -2.31
N CYS A 51 13.81 -7.53 -1.80
CA CYS A 51 15.08 -6.97 -2.26
C CYS A 51 15.39 -7.35 -3.71
N ASP A 52 15.12 -8.58 -4.12
CA ASP A 52 15.36 -9.04 -5.49
C ASP A 52 14.44 -8.29 -6.47
N TYR A 53 13.17 -8.13 -6.13
CA TYR A 53 12.23 -7.34 -6.90
C TYR A 53 12.65 -5.87 -7.03
N PHE A 54 13.04 -5.22 -5.91
CA PHE A 54 13.49 -3.83 -5.97
C PHE A 54 14.80 -3.65 -6.77
N LYS A 55 15.68 -4.64 -6.78
CA LYS A 55 16.87 -4.63 -7.63
C LYS A 55 16.48 -4.64 -9.11
N GLU A 56 15.52 -5.46 -9.48
CA GLU A 56 15.00 -5.58 -10.85
C GLU A 56 14.37 -4.27 -11.31
N ILE A 57 13.35 -3.75 -10.59
CA ILE A 57 12.63 -2.54 -10.99
C ILE A 57 13.51 -1.30 -10.95
N LYS A 58 14.48 -1.23 -10.03
CA LYS A 58 15.44 -0.12 -9.99
C LYS A 58 16.25 -0.04 -11.27
N SER A 59 16.73 -1.18 -11.76
CA SER A 59 17.46 -1.27 -13.04
C SER A 59 16.56 -0.95 -14.23
N LYS A 60 15.35 -1.54 -14.25
CA LYS A 60 14.39 -1.42 -15.36
C LYS A 60 13.88 0.01 -15.56
N TYR A 61 13.63 0.74 -14.48
CA TYR A 61 13.02 2.06 -14.52
C TYR A 61 13.97 3.21 -14.17
N ASP A 62 15.25 2.93 -13.93
CA ASP A 62 16.25 3.92 -13.48
C ASP A 62 15.77 4.70 -12.25
N LEU A 63 15.30 3.97 -11.23
CA LEU A 63 14.79 4.58 -10.01
C LEU A 63 15.91 5.24 -9.21
N LYS A 64 15.70 6.50 -8.84
CA LYS A 64 16.63 7.33 -8.07
C LYS A 64 15.88 7.98 -6.90
N TYR A 65 16.59 8.34 -5.83
CA TYR A 65 15.98 8.98 -4.67
C TYR A 65 15.20 10.26 -4.99
N TYR A 66 15.62 11.01 -6.03
CA TYR A 66 14.99 12.28 -6.41
C TYR A 66 13.81 12.14 -7.37
N ASN A 67 13.59 10.98 -7.98
CA ASN A 67 12.48 10.72 -8.89
C ASN A 67 11.52 9.64 -8.41
N THR A 68 11.76 9.05 -7.23
CA THR A 68 11.01 7.90 -6.72
C THR A 68 10.46 8.17 -5.32
N ASN A 69 9.16 8.00 -5.16
CA ASN A 69 8.46 8.08 -3.88
C ASN A 69 7.91 6.70 -3.54
N ILE A 70 8.35 6.12 -2.44
CA ILE A 70 7.88 4.82 -1.97
C ILE A 70 7.04 5.04 -0.73
N PHE A 71 5.75 4.70 -0.82
CA PHE A 71 4.83 4.72 0.31
C PHE A 71 4.61 3.30 0.81
N VAL A 72 4.86 3.10 2.09
CA VAL A 72 4.73 1.80 2.76
C VAL A 72 3.51 1.84 3.66
N THR A 73 2.58 0.91 3.43
CA THR A 73 1.26 0.89 4.05
C THR A 73 0.96 -0.46 4.74
N GLY A 74 -0.26 -0.65 5.19
CA GLY A 74 -0.72 -1.93 5.73
C GLY A 74 0.03 -2.39 6.97
N ILE A 75 0.47 -3.65 6.98
CA ILE A 75 1.09 -4.30 8.14
C ILE A 75 2.40 -3.64 8.59
N PHE A 76 3.15 -3.04 7.68
CA PHE A 76 4.45 -2.42 7.99
C PHE A 76 4.35 -1.28 9.01
N ARG A 77 3.21 -0.59 9.06
CA ARG A 77 3.00 0.46 10.07
C ARG A 77 2.86 -0.08 11.48
N ASN A 78 2.57 -1.37 11.64
CA ASN A 78 2.45 -2.04 12.94
C ASN A 78 3.80 -2.53 13.50
N LEU A 79 4.86 -2.54 12.69
CA LEU A 79 6.20 -2.88 13.16
C LEU A 79 6.62 -1.99 14.32
N ILE A 80 7.37 -2.54 15.29
CA ILE A 80 8.04 -1.72 16.30
C ILE A 80 9.02 -0.76 15.63
N GLN A 81 9.32 0.35 16.31
CA GLN A 81 10.10 1.45 15.73
C GLN A 81 11.49 1.00 15.24
N GLU A 82 12.12 0.10 15.97
CA GLU A 82 13.42 -0.46 15.61
C GLU A 82 13.38 -1.18 14.25
N ARG A 83 12.37 -2.03 14.01
CA ARG A 83 12.21 -2.76 12.75
C ARG A 83 11.87 -1.84 11.58
N LYS A 84 11.10 -0.77 11.83
CA LYS A 84 10.87 0.28 10.82
C LYS A 84 12.18 0.94 10.40
N GLN A 85 13.00 1.31 11.38
CA GLN A 85 14.30 1.94 11.11
C GLN A 85 15.25 1.02 10.36
N GLU A 86 15.31 -0.26 10.73
CA GLU A 86 16.12 -1.27 10.03
C GLU A 86 15.70 -1.40 8.56
N LEU A 87 14.38 -1.47 8.29
CA LEU A 87 13.85 -1.59 6.93
C LEU A 87 14.16 -0.33 6.11
N VAL A 88 13.95 0.85 6.67
CA VAL A 88 14.28 2.13 6.01
C VAL A 88 15.78 2.21 5.73
N LYS A 89 16.61 1.89 6.71
CA LYS A 89 18.07 1.88 6.54
C LYS A 89 18.52 0.90 5.47
N LEU A 90 17.98 -0.33 5.48
CA LEU A 90 18.28 -1.34 4.46
C LEU A 90 18.04 -0.82 3.05
N PHE A 91 16.89 -0.16 2.83
CA PHE A 91 16.54 0.38 1.52
C PHE A 91 17.43 1.54 1.09
N ASN A 92 17.74 2.44 2.03
CA ASN A 92 18.67 3.52 1.77
C ASN A 92 20.07 3.00 1.41
N ASP A 93 20.62 2.11 2.22
CA ASP A 93 21.99 1.58 2.04
C ASP A 93 22.12 0.72 0.78
N LYS A 94 21.09 -0.07 0.46
CA LYS A 94 21.15 -1.04 -0.64
C LYS A 94 20.72 -0.46 -1.98
N PHE A 95 19.75 0.45 -1.96
CA PHE A 95 19.12 0.93 -3.18
C PHE A 95 19.23 2.45 -3.38
N ASP A 96 19.74 3.21 -2.40
CA ASP A 96 19.68 4.67 -2.41
C ASP A 96 18.24 5.17 -2.65
N LEU A 97 17.28 4.52 -1.97
CA LEU A 97 15.85 4.83 -2.02
C LEU A 97 15.30 5.00 -0.61
N ILE A 98 14.33 5.91 -0.47
CA ILE A 98 13.74 6.25 0.82
C ILE A 98 12.36 5.61 0.94
N LEU A 99 12.16 4.78 1.99
CA LEU A 99 10.86 4.26 2.35
C LEU A 99 10.11 5.25 3.26
N ASN A 100 8.89 5.60 2.87
CA ASN A 100 8.00 6.42 3.68
C ASN A 100 6.90 5.54 4.29
N ILE A 101 7.09 5.06 5.53
CA ILE A 101 6.05 4.30 6.23
C ILE A 101 5.02 5.30 6.74
N ILE A 102 3.86 5.35 6.07
CA ILE A 102 2.82 6.35 6.34
C ILE A 102 1.78 5.84 7.34
N SER A 103 1.29 6.75 8.18
CA SER A 103 0.20 6.48 9.12
C SER A 103 -1.15 6.38 8.41
N HIS A 104 -2.15 5.76 9.06
CA HIS A 104 -3.54 5.77 8.57
C HIS A 104 -4.06 7.20 8.34
N GLY A 105 -3.70 8.15 9.20
CA GLY A 105 -4.12 9.54 9.05
C GLY A 105 -3.61 10.18 7.76
N ILE A 106 -2.35 9.91 7.38
CA ILE A 106 -1.76 10.40 6.14
C ILE A 106 -2.40 9.73 4.94
N GLU A 107 -2.62 8.41 4.99
CA GLU A 107 -3.30 7.66 3.93
C GLU A 107 -4.73 8.19 3.72
N ASN A 108 -5.51 8.33 4.79
CA ASN A 108 -6.86 8.89 4.76
C ASN A 108 -6.90 10.32 4.18
N TYR A 109 -5.90 11.14 4.52
CA TYR A 109 -5.76 12.49 3.95
C TYR A 109 -5.57 12.44 2.42
N TYR A 110 -4.70 11.55 1.93
CA TYR A 110 -4.48 11.41 0.49
C TYR A 110 -5.71 10.84 -0.23
N LEU A 111 -6.43 9.90 0.36
CA LEU A 111 -7.71 9.41 -0.16
C LEU A 111 -8.72 10.55 -0.33
N ALA A 112 -8.94 11.34 0.71
CA ALA A 112 -9.84 12.49 0.65
C ALA A 112 -9.39 13.53 -0.38
N LYS A 113 -8.09 13.78 -0.48
CA LYS A 113 -7.51 14.73 -1.44
C LYS A 113 -7.66 14.25 -2.88
N ALA A 114 -7.49 12.97 -3.15
CA ALA A 114 -7.65 12.39 -4.49
C ALA A 114 -9.09 12.54 -5.00
N MET A 115 -10.09 12.40 -4.12
CA MET A 115 -11.50 12.45 -4.48
C MET A 115 -12.11 13.88 -4.47
N LYS A 116 -11.34 14.90 -4.06
CA LYS A 116 -11.85 16.26 -3.86
C LYS A 116 -12.56 16.83 -5.09
N ASN A 117 -11.99 16.66 -6.27
CA ASN A 117 -12.48 17.28 -7.49
C ASN A 117 -13.77 16.64 -8.00
N ASP A 118 -14.02 15.38 -7.65
CA ASP A 118 -15.18 14.62 -8.14
C ASP A 118 -16.44 14.91 -7.33
N TYR A 119 -16.29 15.43 -6.09
CA TYR A 119 -17.37 15.54 -5.13
C TYR A 119 -17.40 16.91 -4.42
N ASN A 120 -17.29 18.01 -5.17
CA ASN A 120 -17.28 19.37 -4.64
C ASN A 120 -18.38 19.61 -3.60
N ASN A 121 -17.96 19.94 -2.37
CA ASN A 121 -18.81 20.30 -1.21
C ASN A 121 -19.88 19.28 -0.79
N LYS A 122 -19.90 18.08 -1.37
CA LYS A 122 -20.74 16.99 -0.89
C LYS A 122 -20.08 16.27 0.29
N LYS A 123 -20.90 15.70 1.16
CA LYS A 123 -20.42 14.75 2.17
C LYS A 123 -20.24 13.40 1.48
N VAL A 124 -19.03 12.88 1.53
CA VAL A 124 -18.62 11.64 0.85
C VAL A 124 -18.07 10.66 1.86
N LEU A 125 -18.45 9.40 1.74
CA LEU A 125 -17.84 8.27 2.43
C LEU A 125 -16.98 7.50 1.42
N ILE A 126 -15.68 7.40 1.68
CA ILE A 126 -14.79 6.48 0.99
C ILE A 126 -14.70 5.19 1.80
N ILE A 127 -14.81 4.06 1.13
CA ILE A 127 -14.50 2.73 1.66
C ILE A 127 -13.31 2.20 0.86
N ASN A 128 -12.14 2.19 1.49
CA ASN A 128 -10.92 1.65 0.91
C ASN A 128 -10.58 0.31 1.58
N MET A 129 -10.78 -0.79 0.86
CA MET A 129 -10.53 -2.13 1.40
C MET A 129 -9.26 -2.72 0.82
N GLY A 130 -8.24 -2.82 1.65
CA GLY A 130 -6.98 -3.49 1.36
C GLY A 130 -7.00 -4.98 1.71
N GLY A 131 -5.83 -5.62 1.64
CA GLY A 131 -5.68 -7.04 1.97
C GLY A 131 -5.98 -7.38 3.43
N LYS A 132 -5.63 -6.49 4.38
CA LYS A 132 -5.76 -6.69 5.83
C LYS A 132 -6.44 -5.54 6.57
N THR A 133 -6.70 -4.44 5.90
CA THR A 133 -7.32 -3.26 6.50
C THR A 133 -8.46 -2.75 5.64
N THR A 134 -9.40 -2.08 6.26
CA THR A 134 -10.43 -1.29 5.58
C THR A 134 -10.49 0.08 6.23
N GLU A 135 -10.25 1.12 5.44
CA GLU A 135 -10.35 2.50 5.85
C GLU A 135 -11.72 3.05 5.44
N LEU A 136 -12.46 3.58 6.41
CA LEU A 136 -13.69 4.35 6.20
C LEU A 136 -13.36 5.81 6.43
N VAL A 137 -13.49 6.65 5.42
CA VAL A 137 -13.14 8.07 5.50
C VAL A 137 -14.32 8.91 5.05
N THR A 138 -14.89 9.70 5.95
CA THR A 138 -15.91 10.69 5.62
C THR A 138 -15.29 12.07 5.51
N PHE A 139 -15.60 12.79 4.44
CA PHE A 139 -15.10 14.14 4.21
C PHE A 139 -16.12 15.05 3.53
N VAL A 140 -15.89 16.36 3.67
CA VAL A 140 -16.61 17.43 2.94
C VAL A 140 -15.56 18.36 2.32
N GLY A 141 -15.53 18.45 1.02
CA GLY A 141 -14.44 19.14 0.30
C GLY A 141 -13.09 18.47 0.57
N THR A 142 -12.19 19.14 1.31
CA THR A 142 -10.91 18.54 1.77
C THR A 142 -10.87 18.25 3.25
N LYS A 143 -11.95 18.59 3.98
CA LYS A 143 -12.01 18.42 5.43
C LYS A 143 -12.50 17.02 5.76
N ILE A 144 -11.64 16.21 6.34
CA ILE A 144 -12.03 14.92 6.93
C ILE A 144 -12.87 15.20 8.16
N THR A 145 -14.07 14.63 8.20
CA THR A 145 -15.03 14.79 9.28
C THR A 145 -15.09 13.58 10.21
N ASP A 146 -14.78 12.40 9.69
CA ASP A 146 -14.74 11.17 10.47
C ASP A 146 -13.86 10.13 9.79
N THR A 147 -13.22 9.25 10.58
CA THR A 147 -12.43 8.12 10.08
C THR A 147 -12.60 6.90 10.97
N LYS A 148 -12.69 5.73 10.35
CA LYS A 148 -12.62 4.45 11.06
C LYS A 148 -11.74 3.50 10.28
N ASN A 149 -10.76 2.92 10.96
CA ASN A 149 -9.87 1.93 10.40
C ASN A 149 -10.19 0.56 11.02
N LEU A 150 -10.53 -0.40 10.16
CA LEU A 150 -10.82 -1.76 10.54
C LEU A 150 -9.60 -2.65 10.25
N THR A 151 -9.32 -3.59 11.13
CA THR A 151 -8.24 -4.59 10.97
C THR A 151 -8.69 -5.81 10.17
N THR A 152 -9.68 -5.63 9.29
CA THR A 152 -10.24 -6.66 8.43
C THR A 152 -10.16 -6.18 6.99
N GLY A 153 -9.66 -6.99 6.10
CA GLY A 153 -9.57 -6.73 4.68
C GLY A 153 -10.02 -7.92 3.83
N VAL A 154 -9.82 -7.81 2.52
CA VAL A 154 -10.23 -8.84 1.55
C VAL A 154 -9.70 -10.22 1.91
N ALA A 155 -8.44 -10.32 2.35
CA ALA A 155 -7.84 -11.61 2.70
C ALA A 155 -8.49 -12.28 3.93
N ASP A 156 -8.99 -11.48 4.87
CA ASP A 156 -9.68 -12.03 6.04
C ASP A 156 -11.08 -12.55 5.66
N LEU A 157 -11.75 -11.85 4.73
CA LEU A 157 -13.03 -12.30 4.18
C LEU A 157 -12.86 -13.59 3.38
N LEU A 158 -11.85 -13.67 2.49
CA LEU A 158 -11.55 -14.87 1.71
C LEU A 158 -11.24 -16.10 2.59
N ASN A 159 -10.53 -15.88 3.71
CA ASN A 159 -10.22 -16.96 4.65
C ASN A 159 -11.41 -17.38 5.51
N LYS A 160 -12.36 -16.48 5.72
CA LYS A 160 -13.53 -16.73 6.58
C LYS A 160 -14.71 -17.36 5.83
N PHE A 161 -14.82 -17.09 4.55
CA PHE A 161 -15.94 -17.49 3.73
C PHE A 161 -15.47 -18.30 2.52
N ASP A 162 -15.54 -19.63 2.60
CA ASP A 162 -15.05 -20.55 1.55
C ASP A 162 -15.67 -20.26 0.18
N LYS A 163 -16.95 -19.91 0.14
CA LYS A 163 -17.67 -19.59 -1.11
C LYS A 163 -17.15 -18.33 -1.82
N VAL A 164 -16.53 -17.38 -1.09
CA VAL A 164 -15.93 -16.19 -1.69
C VAL A 164 -14.57 -16.51 -2.33
N ASN A 165 -13.97 -17.64 -1.90
CA ASN A 165 -12.69 -18.12 -2.41
C ASN A 165 -12.82 -18.99 -3.67
N GLU A 166 -14.04 -19.46 -3.97
CA GLU A 166 -14.30 -20.15 -5.22
C GLU A 166 -14.22 -19.14 -6.37
N LYS A 167 -13.54 -19.52 -7.46
CA LYS A 167 -13.52 -18.71 -8.69
C LYS A 167 -14.94 -18.66 -9.27
N TYR A 168 -15.74 -17.74 -8.78
CA TYR A 168 -16.97 -17.38 -9.46
C TYR A 168 -16.60 -16.63 -10.75
N SER A 169 -16.74 -17.30 -11.86
CA SER A 169 -16.83 -16.67 -13.17
C SER A 169 -18.13 -15.88 -13.24
N GLY A 170 -18.10 -14.67 -12.73
CA GLY A 170 -19.12 -13.65 -12.90
C GLY A 170 -20.58 -14.09 -12.76
N ASN A 171 -21.34 -13.29 -12.12
CA ASN A 171 -22.77 -13.15 -12.00
C ASN A 171 -23.36 -13.59 -10.65
N SER A 172 -23.73 -12.54 -9.94
CA SER A 172 -24.71 -12.49 -8.84
C SER A 172 -24.44 -13.42 -7.66
N VAL A 173 -24.01 -12.77 -6.60
CA VAL A 173 -24.35 -13.20 -5.24
C VAL A 173 -25.88 -13.11 -5.12
N GLU A 174 -26.59 -14.23 -5.18
CA GLU A 174 -27.92 -14.34 -4.64
C GLU A 174 -27.86 -14.44 -3.12
#